data_8103743b045cb7af32497575d6b5db21
#
_entry.id   8103743b045cb7af32497575d6b5db21
#
_cell.length_a   1.000
_cell.length_b   1.000
_cell.length_c   1.000
_cell.angle_alpha   90.00
_cell.angle_beta   90.00
_cell.angle_gamma   90.00
#
_symmetry.space_group_name_H-M   'P 1'
#
loop_
_entity.id
_entity.type
_entity.pdbx_description
1 polymer ?
#
loop_
_entity_poly.entity_id
_entity_poly.type
_entity_poly.pdbx_seq_one_letter_code
_entity_poly.pdbx_strand_id
1 'polypeptide(L)'
;MASIRITARIIAKGERAFGPGKAELLEHIAAEGSISKAAKAMDMSYSRAWQLVEAMNTAFRKPLVEASTGGRRGGGAVLTKAGEEILELLRKMEKRLNEDADAYFSEFEKRLR
;
A
#
# COMPACT_ATOMS: atom_id res chain seq x y z
N MET A 1 17.26 18.42 8.02
CA MET A 1 16.08 19.21 7.66
C MET A 1 14.80 18.55 8.15
N ALA A 2 13.91 19.33 8.75
CA ALA A 2 12.64 18.79 9.22
C ALA A 2 11.64 18.66 8.06
N SER A 3 10.72 17.72 8.20
CA SER A 3 9.65 17.52 7.23
C SER A 3 8.40 17.02 7.93
N ILE A 4 7.26 17.15 7.26
CA ILE A 4 6.01 16.60 7.74
C ILE A 4 5.60 15.44 6.84
N ARG A 5 5.04 14.41 7.46
CA ARG A 5 4.50 13.28 6.72
C ARG A 5 3.14 12.90 7.29
N ILE A 6 2.14 12.91 6.42
CA ILE A 6 0.79 12.48 6.77
C ILE A 6 0.52 11.17 6.05
N THR A 7 0.09 10.18 6.80
CA THR A 7 -0.33 8.90 6.21
C THR A 7 -1.73 8.59 6.71
N ALA A 8 -2.46 7.79 5.95
CA ALA A 8 -3.82 7.43 6.29
C ALA A 8 -3.98 5.92 6.32
N ARG A 9 -4.79 5.45 7.26
CA ARG A 9 -5.18 4.04 7.34
C ARG A 9 -6.68 3.94 7.29
N ILE A 10 -7.15 3.01 6.48
CA ILE A 10 -8.58 2.72 6.37
C ILE A 10 -8.89 1.60 7.36
N ILE A 11 -9.80 1.87 8.27
CA ILE A 11 -10.22 0.89 9.27
C ILE A 11 -11.62 0.44 8.92
N ALA A 12 -11.82 -0.86 8.80
CA ALA A 12 -13.12 -1.44 8.52
C ALA A 12 -13.36 -2.60 9.47
N LYS A 13 -14.51 -2.61 10.11
CA LYS A 13 -14.90 -3.66 11.09
C LYS A 13 -13.84 -3.85 12.18
N GLY A 14 -13.24 -2.75 12.63
CA GLY A 14 -12.22 -2.79 13.68
C GLY A 14 -10.84 -3.22 13.23
N GLU A 15 -10.65 -3.51 11.96
CA GLU A 15 -9.38 -3.98 11.44
C GLU A 15 -8.80 -3.04 10.38
N ARG A 16 -7.49 -3.12 10.19
CA ARG A 16 -6.79 -2.32 9.19
C ARG A 16 -7.05 -2.89 7.80
N ALA A 17 -7.95 -2.26 7.05
CA ALA A 17 -8.28 -2.68 5.70
C ALA A 17 -7.21 -2.28 4.69
N PHE A 18 -6.66 -1.07 4.84
CA PHE A 18 -5.68 -0.54 3.90
C PHE A 18 -4.87 0.56 4.56
N GLY A 19 -3.68 0.83 4.04
CA GLY A 19 -2.82 1.87 4.55
C GLY A 19 -1.46 1.87 3.87
N PRO A 20 -0.48 2.61 4.41
CA PRO A 20 0.82 2.78 3.75
C PRO A 20 1.55 1.49 3.42
N GLY A 21 1.59 0.54 4.35
CA GLY A 21 2.30 -0.71 4.13
C GLY A 21 1.68 -1.56 3.04
N LYS A 22 0.35 -1.69 3.05
CA LYS A 22 -0.36 -2.43 2.02
C LYS A 22 -0.28 -1.74 0.66
N ALA A 23 -0.34 -0.41 0.65
CA ALA A 23 -0.16 0.36 -0.58
C ALA A 23 1.22 0.13 -1.19
N GLU A 24 2.25 0.14 -0.36
CA GLU A 24 3.61 -0.13 -0.81
C GLU A 24 3.74 -1.54 -1.37
N LEU A 25 3.10 -2.51 -0.72
CA LEU A 25 3.09 -3.89 -1.22
C LEU A 25 2.43 -3.97 -2.60
N LEU A 26 1.30 -3.28 -2.81
CA LEU A 26 0.65 -3.23 -4.12
C LEU A 26 1.58 -2.63 -5.17
N GLU A 27 2.31 -1.58 -4.84
CA GLU A 27 3.25 -0.95 -5.75
C GLU A 27 4.36 -1.91 -6.15
N HIS A 28 4.90 -2.66 -5.20
CA HIS A 28 5.94 -3.64 -5.48
C HIS A 28 5.42 -4.81 -6.30
N ILE A 29 4.20 -5.27 -6.03
CA ILE A 29 3.58 -6.33 -6.84
C ILE A 29 3.43 -5.86 -8.29
N ALA A 30 2.95 -4.62 -8.48
CA ALA A 30 2.80 -4.05 -9.81
C ALA A 30 4.15 -3.96 -10.55
N ALA A 31 5.19 -3.55 -9.85
CA ALA A 31 6.52 -3.38 -10.44
C ALA A 31 7.22 -4.72 -10.70
N GLU A 32 7.11 -5.65 -9.76
CA GLU A 32 7.87 -6.91 -9.81
C GLU A 32 7.12 -8.06 -10.48
N GLY A 33 5.80 -7.99 -10.54
CA GLY A 33 4.99 -9.03 -11.16
C GLY A 33 4.88 -10.31 -10.35
N SER A 34 5.29 -10.31 -9.08
CA SER A 34 5.14 -11.47 -8.21
C SER A 34 5.11 -11.07 -6.75
N ILE A 35 4.37 -11.83 -5.94
CA ILE A 35 4.31 -11.60 -4.50
C ILE A 35 5.67 -11.92 -3.85
N SER A 36 6.34 -12.94 -4.33
CA SER A 36 7.66 -13.34 -3.83
C SER A 36 8.69 -12.22 -3.98
N LYS A 37 8.77 -11.63 -5.16
CA LYS A 37 9.71 -10.53 -5.42
C LYS A 37 9.34 -9.27 -4.65
N ALA A 38 8.03 -8.99 -4.56
CA ALA A 38 7.55 -7.86 -3.78
C ALA A 38 7.92 -8.01 -2.30
N ALA A 39 7.76 -9.21 -1.75
CA ALA A 39 8.15 -9.49 -0.38
C ALA A 39 9.63 -9.23 -0.15
N LYS A 40 10.48 -9.68 -1.06
CA LYS A 40 11.92 -9.44 -0.98
C LYS A 40 12.24 -7.94 -0.99
N ALA A 41 11.59 -7.19 -1.86
CA ALA A 41 11.78 -5.75 -1.97
C ALA A 41 11.42 -5.02 -0.68
N MET A 42 10.48 -5.57 0.07
CA MET A 42 10.02 -4.99 1.33
C MET A 42 10.65 -5.64 2.56
N ASP A 43 11.62 -6.52 2.35
CA ASP A 43 12.30 -7.22 3.43
C ASP A 43 11.34 -7.96 4.37
N MET A 44 10.39 -8.66 3.77
CA MET A 44 9.44 -9.48 4.54
C MET A 44 9.37 -10.89 3.96
N SER A 45 8.87 -11.83 4.75
CA SER A 45 8.69 -13.19 4.30
C SER A 45 7.59 -13.28 3.24
N TYR A 46 7.67 -14.28 2.38
CA TYR A 46 6.62 -14.58 1.42
C TYR A 46 5.29 -14.83 2.13
N SER A 47 5.33 -15.58 3.22
CA SER A 47 4.14 -15.87 4.02
C SER A 47 3.46 -14.59 4.53
N ARG A 48 4.27 -13.64 5.00
CA ARG A 48 3.73 -12.36 5.47
C ARG A 48 3.08 -11.58 4.34
N ALA A 49 3.76 -11.49 3.19
CA ALA A 49 3.23 -10.78 2.04
C ALA A 49 1.92 -11.41 1.56
N TRP A 50 1.85 -12.75 1.55
CA TRP A 50 0.66 -13.46 1.15
C TRP A 50 -0.51 -13.20 2.10
N GLN A 51 -0.24 -13.17 3.41
CA GLN A 51 -1.26 -12.83 4.41
C GLN A 51 -1.81 -11.43 4.20
N LEU A 52 -0.95 -10.47 3.87
CA LEU A 52 -1.37 -9.10 3.59
C LEU A 52 -2.24 -9.02 2.33
N VAL A 53 -1.87 -9.76 1.30
CA VAL A 53 -2.67 -9.84 0.06
C VAL A 53 -4.05 -10.41 0.35
N GLU A 54 -4.12 -11.51 1.09
CA GLU A 54 -5.40 -12.12 1.45
C GLU A 54 -6.27 -11.17 2.27
N ALA A 55 -5.66 -10.47 3.21
CA ALA A 55 -6.38 -9.51 4.03
C ALA A 55 -6.99 -8.39 3.19
N MET A 56 -6.23 -7.87 2.22
CA MET A 56 -6.74 -6.84 1.31
C MET A 56 -7.88 -7.38 0.44
N ASN A 57 -7.68 -8.56 -0.13
CA ASN A 57 -8.68 -9.17 -1.01
C ASN A 57 -9.99 -9.46 -0.29
N THR A 58 -9.92 -9.72 1.01
CA THR A 58 -11.10 -9.98 1.83
C THR A 58 -11.77 -8.68 2.30
N ALA A 59 -10.98 -7.65 2.57
CA ALA A 59 -11.49 -6.40 3.12
C ALA A 59 -12.32 -5.58 2.13
N PHE A 60 -12.02 -5.68 0.85
CA PHE A 60 -12.73 -4.94 -0.19
C PHE A 60 -13.72 -5.83 -0.92
N ARG A 61 -14.67 -5.22 -1.58
CA ARG A 61 -15.72 -5.97 -2.31
C ARG A 61 -15.16 -6.79 -3.46
N LYS A 62 -14.06 -6.32 -4.06
CA LYS A 62 -13.38 -7.02 -5.15
C LYS A 62 -11.94 -7.25 -4.76
N PRO A 63 -11.34 -8.35 -5.18
CA PRO A 63 -9.93 -8.58 -4.88
C PRO A 63 -9.06 -7.49 -5.51
N LEU A 64 -7.99 -7.12 -4.81
CA LEU A 64 -7.06 -6.10 -5.28
C LEU A 64 -5.90 -6.71 -6.06
N VAL A 65 -5.62 -7.98 -5.82
CA VAL A 65 -4.50 -8.71 -6.43
C VAL A 65 -5.02 -10.04 -6.96
N GLU A 66 -4.58 -10.38 -8.18
CA GLU A 66 -4.78 -11.71 -8.73
C GLU A 66 -3.43 -12.39 -8.86
N ALA A 67 -3.32 -13.58 -8.29
CA ALA A 67 -2.13 -14.39 -8.38
C ALA A 67 -2.41 -15.56 -9.33
N SER A 68 -1.44 -15.84 -10.19
CA SER A 68 -1.48 -17.01 -11.03
C SER A 68 -0.52 -18.06 -10.46
N THR A 69 -0.94 -19.31 -10.49
CA THR A 69 -0.12 -20.43 -10.02
C THR A 69 0.34 -21.25 -11.22
N GLY A 70 1.50 -21.85 -11.08
CA GLY A 70 2.01 -22.80 -12.04
C GLY A 70 2.71 -22.16 -13.22
N GLY A 71 3.02 -22.98 -14.19
CA GLY A 71 3.81 -22.58 -15.32
C GLY A 71 5.30 -22.76 -15.06
N ARG A 72 6.07 -22.64 -16.12
CA ARG A 72 7.51 -22.90 -16.10
C ARG A 72 8.31 -21.93 -15.26
N ARG A 73 7.75 -20.74 -15.02
CA ARG A 73 8.44 -19.67 -14.31
C ARG A 73 7.85 -19.41 -12.92
N GLY A 74 7.04 -20.36 -12.44
CA GLY A 74 6.33 -20.15 -11.20
C GLY A 74 5.15 -19.21 -11.39
N GLY A 75 4.53 -18.81 -10.29
CA GLY A 75 3.37 -17.93 -10.33
C GLY A 75 3.75 -16.49 -10.49
N GLY A 76 2.84 -15.72 -11.05
CA GLY A 76 2.92 -14.28 -11.11
C GLY A 76 1.80 -13.66 -10.30
N ALA A 77 1.83 -12.35 -10.18
CA ALA A 77 0.76 -11.60 -9.53
C ALA A 77 0.65 -10.22 -10.19
N VAL A 78 -0.58 -9.77 -10.33
CA VAL A 78 -0.87 -8.45 -10.90
C VAL A 78 -1.93 -7.78 -10.06
N LEU A 79 -1.96 -6.45 -10.11
CA LEU A 79 -3.08 -5.72 -9.52
C LEU A 79 -4.30 -5.89 -10.42
N THR A 80 -5.46 -6.03 -9.79
CA THR A 80 -6.72 -5.95 -10.53
C THR A 80 -7.02 -4.48 -10.79
N LYS A 81 -8.03 -4.22 -11.60
CA LYS A 81 -8.52 -2.85 -11.78
C LYS A 81 -8.91 -2.24 -10.43
N ALA A 82 -9.57 -3.01 -9.57
CA ALA A 82 -9.93 -2.56 -8.23
C ALA A 82 -8.68 -2.20 -7.42
N GLY A 83 -7.63 -3.01 -7.51
CA GLY A 83 -6.37 -2.73 -6.82
C GLY A 83 -5.72 -1.43 -7.29
N GLU A 84 -5.71 -1.21 -8.59
CA GLU A 84 -5.17 0.04 -9.15
C GLU A 84 -5.98 1.25 -8.68
N GLU A 85 -7.30 1.13 -8.67
CA GLU A 85 -8.18 2.22 -8.25
C GLU A 85 -8.01 2.56 -6.76
N ILE A 86 -7.92 1.54 -5.90
CA ILE A 86 -7.73 1.75 -4.47
C ILE A 86 -6.37 2.40 -4.19
N LEU A 87 -5.32 1.93 -4.84
CA LEU A 87 -3.99 2.51 -4.69
C LEU A 87 -3.98 3.97 -5.13
N GLU A 88 -4.55 4.26 -6.29
CA GLU A 88 -4.64 5.63 -6.80
C GLU A 88 -5.43 6.53 -5.86
N LEU A 89 -6.53 6.04 -5.32
CA LEU A 89 -7.37 6.80 -4.39
C LEU A 89 -6.59 7.19 -3.13
N LEU A 90 -5.83 6.24 -2.57
CA LEU A 90 -5.00 6.52 -1.40
C LEU A 90 -3.93 7.57 -1.71
N ARG A 91 -3.24 7.43 -2.84
CA ARG A 91 -2.19 8.36 -3.23
C ARG A 91 -2.71 9.78 -3.47
N LYS A 92 -3.88 9.89 -4.08
CA LYS A 92 -4.53 11.20 -4.28
C LYS A 92 -4.90 11.84 -2.95
N MET A 93 -5.46 11.05 -2.04
CA MET A 93 -5.84 11.54 -0.72
C MET A 93 -4.62 12.00 0.06
N GLU A 94 -3.57 11.19 0.08
CA GLU A 94 -2.33 11.53 0.78
C GLU A 94 -1.73 12.83 0.25
N LYS A 95 -1.74 13.00 -1.06
CA LYS A 95 -1.23 14.22 -1.68
C LYS A 95 -1.96 15.46 -1.17
N ARG A 96 -3.30 15.40 -1.15
CA ARG A 96 -4.12 16.52 -0.66
C ARG A 96 -3.89 16.79 0.82
N LEU A 97 -3.81 15.74 1.62
CA LEU A 97 -3.57 15.88 3.04
C LEU A 97 -2.21 16.50 3.32
N ASN A 98 -1.17 16.09 2.59
CA ASN A 98 0.16 16.65 2.76
C ASN A 98 0.24 18.10 2.29
N GLU A 99 -0.45 18.46 1.22
CA GLU A 99 -0.54 19.85 0.76
C GLU A 99 -1.19 20.74 1.82
N ASP A 100 -2.30 20.28 2.39
CA ASP A 100 -3.01 21.03 3.42
C ASP A 100 -2.19 21.14 4.71
N ALA A 101 -1.37 20.12 5.00
CA ALA A 101 -0.53 20.13 6.19
C ALA A 101 0.62 21.14 6.12
N ASP A 102 1.05 21.52 4.93
CA ASP A 102 2.19 22.44 4.76
C ASP A 102 1.99 23.77 5.47
N ALA A 103 0.76 24.29 5.47
CA ALA A 103 0.45 25.55 6.14
C ALA A 103 0.68 25.45 7.65
N TYR A 104 0.40 24.30 8.23
CA TYR A 104 0.62 24.07 9.66
C TYR A 104 2.06 23.73 9.97
N PHE A 105 2.73 23.07 9.04
CA PHE A 105 4.11 22.63 9.25
C PHE A 105 5.04 23.82 9.52
N SER A 106 4.85 24.94 8.86
CA SER A 106 5.69 26.09 9.08
C SER A 106 5.66 26.56 10.53
N GLU A 107 4.52 26.41 11.20
CA GLU A 107 4.40 26.77 12.62
C GLU A 107 5.16 25.78 13.52
N PHE A 108 5.17 24.51 13.18
CA PHE A 108 5.99 23.55 13.90
C PHE A 108 7.48 23.81 13.69
N GLU A 109 7.84 24.06 12.43
CA GLU A 109 9.24 24.27 12.05
C GLU A 109 9.87 25.44 12.82
N LYS A 110 9.13 26.51 13.00
CA LYS A 110 9.59 27.68 13.76
C LYS A 110 9.89 27.36 15.23
N ARG A 111 9.29 26.31 15.77
CA ARG A 111 9.40 25.92 17.17
C ARG A 111 10.32 24.73 17.40
N LEU A 112 10.80 24.10 16.35
CA LEU A 112 11.77 23.00 16.47
C LEU A 112 13.15 23.57 16.80
N ARG A 113 13.98 22.77 17.48
CA ARG A 113 15.34 23.14 17.80
C ARG A 113 16.31 22.91 16.65
#